data_54d717aefe8172ff2799c4cee986ea92
#
_entry.id   54d717aefe8172ff2799c4cee986ea92
#
_cell.length_a   1.000
_cell.length_b   1.000
_cell.length_c   1.000
_cell.angle_alpha   90.00
_cell.angle_beta   90.00
_cell.angle_gamma   90.00
#
_symmetry.space_group_name_H-M   'P 1'
#
loop_
_entity.id
_entity.type
_entity.pdbx_description
1 polymer ?
#
loop_
_entity_poly.entity_id
_entity_poly.type
_entity_poly.pdbx_seq_one_letter_code
_entity_poly.pdbx_strand_id
1 'polypeptide(L)'
;EEVSRGLGDVYKRQALTFISALVISTIFGKKIIEFLKSKQIDENIRELNLPGENDKKGTPTMGGIIIVLSTLIPIFLFSDFKNIYILVLIITTIWLTIFGFIDDYIKVFKKNKAGLSGKFKIFGQVALALIVGLVIVFNDDITIKEKQRVKIDDQDKTIVVFSESPKKSSKTTIPFFKNNEFDYKSLTRWIGNDFENYAWILFVLIVVFIVT
;
A
#
# COMPACT_ATOMS: atom_id res chain seq x y z
N GLU A 1 2.73 30.36 13.04
CA GLU A 1 3.91 30.38 12.14
C GLU A 1 4.59 29.01 12.04
N GLU A 2 4.80 28.31 13.14
CA GLU A 2 5.49 27.00 13.18
C GLU A 2 4.71 25.91 12.43
N VAL A 3 3.39 25.86 12.58
CA VAL A 3 2.50 24.94 11.84
C VAL A 3 2.51 25.24 10.33
N SER A 4 2.54 26.51 9.95
CA SER A 4 2.61 26.91 8.55
C SER A 4 3.95 26.53 7.88
N ARG A 5 5.07 26.65 8.60
CA ARG A 5 6.39 26.21 8.13
C ARG A 5 6.44 24.70 7.95
N GLY A 6 5.92 23.93 8.92
CA GLY A 6 5.87 22.47 8.83
C GLY A 6 5.04 21.97 7.64
N LEU A 7 3.89 22.61 7.37
CA LEU A 7 3.06 22.29 6.21
C LEU A 7 3.81 22.59 4.89
N GLY A 8 4.48 23.75 4.81
CA GLY A 8 5.26 24.12 3.63
C GLY A 8 6.38 23.13 3.32
N ASP A 9 7.04 22.60 4.32
CA ASP A 9 8.11 21.61 4.14
C ASP A 9 7.57 20.24 3.67
N VAL A 10 6.40 19.82 4.12
CA VAL A 10 5.74 18.60 3.63
C VAL A 10 5.41 18.74 2.14
N TYR A 11 4.80 19.84 1.72
CA TYR A 11 4.48 20.05 0.30
C TYR A 11 5.73 20.16 -0.58
N LYS A 12 6.79 20.80 -0.10
CA LYS A 12 8.08 20.83 -0.83
C LYS A 12 8.66 19.44 -1.04
N ARG A 13 8.69 18.61 0.00
CA ARG A 13 9.15 17.21 -0.10
C ARG A 13 8.30 16.39 -1.07
N GLN A 14 6.97 16.54 -1.03
CA GLN A 14 6.06 15.88 -1.96
C GLN A 14 6.33 16.30 -3.41
N ALA A 15 6.44 17.61 -3.66
CA ALA A 15 6.72 18.12 -4.99
C ALA A 15 8.07 17.64 -5.53
N LEU A 16 9.12 17.69 -4.71
CA LEU A 16 10.44 17.19 -5.08
C LEU A 16 10.42 15.69 -5.38
N THR A 17 9.75 14.89 -4.55
CA THR A 17 9.60 13.44 -4.77
C THR A 17 8.89 13.16 -6.09
N PHE A 18 7.77 13.85 -6.34
CA PHE A 18 6.97 13.66 -7.56
C PHE A 18 7.76 14.06 -8.82
N ILE A 19 8.36 15.25 -8.83
CA ILE A 19 9.13 15.75 -9.98
C ILE A 19 10.33 14.83 -10.23
N SER A 20 11.06 14.44 -9.20
CA SER A 20 12.20 13.53 -9.34
C SER A 20 11.80 12.15 -9.86
N ALA A 21 10.67 11.61 -9.40
CA ALA A 21 10.14 10.34 -9.90
C ALA A 21 9.81 10.42 -11.41
N LEU A 22 9.19 11.52 -11.83
CA LEU A 22 8.85 11.77 -13.23
C LEU A 22 10.13 11.91 -14.09
N VAL A 23 11.11 12.66 -13.63
CA VAL A 23 12.40 12.84 -14.32
C VAL A 23 13.14 11.52 -14.43
N ILE A 24 13.26 10.76 -13.35
CA ILE A 24 13.92 9.44 -13.36
C ILE A 24 13.22 8.49 -14.32
N SER A 25 11.89 8.39 -14.25
CA SER A 25 11.09 7.52 -15.13
C SER A 25 11.29 7.88 -16.60
N THR A 26 11.30 9.18 -16.94
CA THR A 26 11.42 9.66 -18.31
C THR A 26 12.84 9.44 -18.85
N ILE A 27 13.87 9.78 -18.09
CA ILE A 27 15.27 9.69 -18.55
C ILE A 27 15.75 8.25 -18.62
N PHE A 28 15.48 7.46 -17.56
CA PHE A 28 15.99 6.10 -17.45
C PHE A 28 15.03 5.05 -18.02
N GLY A 29 13.75 5.35 -18.16
CA GLY A 29 12.75 4.39 -18.64
C GLY A 29 13.11 3.79 -19.99
N LYS A 30 13.48 4.61 -20.97
CA LYS A 30 13.88 4.14 -22.31
C LYS A 30 15.11 3.20 -22.24
N LYS A 31 16.14 3.58 -21.48
CA LYS A 31 17.37 2.78 -21.32
C LYS A 31 17.08 1.43 -20.66
N ILE A 32 16.21 1.42 -19.64
CA ILE A 32 15.82 0.19 -18.95
C ILE A 32 15.01 -0.71 -19.90
N ILE A 33 14.08 -0.15 -20.68
CA ILE A 33 13.31 -0.89 -21.68
C ILE A 33 14.25 -1.55 -22.71
N GLU A 34 15.21 -0.79 -23.24
CA GLU A 34 16.19 -1.31 -24.21
C GLU A 34 17.07 -2.40 -23.58
N PHE A 35 17.51 -2.22 -22.35
CA PHE A 35 18.24 -3.22 -21.59
C PHE A 35 17.42 -4.50 -21.36
N LEU A 36 16.15 -4.37 -20.96
CA LEU A 36 15.26 -5.51 -20.77
C LEU A 36 15.02 -6.25 -22.09
N LYS A 37 14.77 -5.53 -23.17
CA LYS A 37 14.63 -6.12 -24.52
C LYS A 37 15.87 -6.90 -24.94
N SER A 38 17.07 -6.39 -24.65
CA SER A 38 18.31 -7.09 -25.00
C SER A 38 18.54 -8.37 -24.21
N LYS A 39 17.93 -8.49 -23.02
CA LYS A 39 18.05 -9.69 -22.16
C LYS A 39 16.90 -10.68 -22.32
N GLN A 40 15.77 -10.23 -22.84
CA GLN A 40 14.57 -11.03 -23.06
C GLN A 40 14.53 -11.47 -24.52
N ILE A 41 15.31 -12.48 -24.80
CA ILE A 41 15.29 -13.14 -26.12
C ILE A 41 14.04 -14.04 -26.12
N ASP A 42 13.09 -13.74 -27.00
CA ASP A 42 11.86 -14.49 -27.30
C ASP A 42 10.93 -14.73 -26.08
N GLU A 43 10.14 -13.73 -25.74
CA GLU A 43 8.97 -13.96 -24.91
C GLU A 43 7.96 -14.81 -25.70
N ASN A 44 7.86 -16.09 -25.34
CA ASN A 44 6.83 -16.99 -25.87
C ASN A 44 5.46 -16.49 -25.42
N ILE A 45 4.79 -15.76 -26.30
CA ILE A 45 3.42 -15.31 -26.10
C ILE A 45 2.56 -16.57 -25.87
N ARG A 46 1.64 -16.49 -24.90
CA ARG A 46 0.59 -17.50 -24.78
C ARG A 46 -0.29 -17.37 -26.02
N GLU A 47 -0.33 -18.37 -26.84
CA GLU A 47 -1.28 -18.43 -27.98
C GLU A 47 -2.68 -18.66 -27.42
N LEU A 48 -3.33 -17.57 -27.05
CA LEU A 48 -4.72 -17.58 -26.55
C LEU A 48 -5.73 -17.27 -27.68
N ASN A 49 -5.24 -17.01 -28.89
CA ASN A 49 -6.02 -16.60 -30.06
C ASN A 49 -6.93 -15.37 -29.78
N LEU A 50 -6.48 -14.45 -28.93
CA LEU A 50 -7.20 -13.23 -28.61
C LEU A 50 -6.88 -12.12 -29.61
N PRO A 51 -7.87 -11.27 -29.97
CA PRO A 51 -7.61 -10.08 -30.80
C PRO A 51 -6.57 -9.16 -30.17
N GLY A 52 -5.54 -8.74 -30.91
CA GLY A 52 -4.46 -7.87 -30.40
C GLY A 52 -3.29 -8.59 -29.73
N GLU A 53 -3.26 -9.92 -29.71
CA GLU A 53 -2.15 -10.69 -29.14
C GLU A 53 -0.83 -10.45 -29.87
N ASN A 54 -0.88 -10.26 -31.19
CA ASN A 54 0.28 -9.95 -32.02
C ASN A 54 0.87 -8.56 -31.76
N ASP A 55 0.07 -7.60 -31.27
CA ASP A 55 0.52 -6.24 -30.99
C ASP A 55 1.41 -6.17 -29.75
N LYS A 56 1.37 -7.21 -28.91
CA LYS A 56 2.22 -7.34 -27.71
C LYS A 56 3.59 -7.96 -27.99
N LYS A 57 3.84 -8.43 -29.23
CA LYS A 57 5.16 -8.95 -29.59
C LYS A 57 6.21 -7.87 -29.44
N GLY A 58 7.27 -8.17 -28.65
CA GLY A 58 8.37 -7.23 -28.41
C GLY A 58 8.16 -6.26 -27.23
N THR A 59 7.06 -6.39 -26.48
CA THR A 59 6.93 -5.68 -25.19
C THR A 59 7.69 -6.45 -24.12
N PRO A 60 8.71 -5.86 -23.47
CA PRO A 60 9.47 -6.56 -22.46
C PRO A 60 8.62 -6.79 -21.19
N THR A 61 8.74 -7.96 -20.58
CA THR A 61 8.29 -8.20 -19.20
C THR A 61 9.21 -7.49 -18.22
N MET A 62 8.86 -7.51 -16.93
CA MET A 62 9.63 -6.86 -15.86
C MET A 62 9.67 -5.31 -15.93
N GLY A 63 8.77 -4.68 -16.70
CA GLY A 63 8.66 -3.21 -16.78
C GLY A 63 8.38 -2.55 -15.43
N GLY A 64 7.84 -3.29 -14.45
CA GLY A 64 7.66 -2.84 -13.08
C GLY A 64 8.92 -2.34 -12.39
N ILE A 65 10.10 -2.78 -12.82
CA ILE A 65 11.39 -2.29 -12.31
C ILE A 65 11.52 -0.76 -12.50
N ILE A 66 11.05 -0.22 -13.64
CA ILE A 66 11.10 1.23 -13.91
C ILE A 66 10.26 1.96 -12.89
N ILE A 67 9.05 1.48 -12.62
CA ILE A 67 8.11 2.08 -11.68
C ILE A 67 8.70 2.06 -10.26
N VAL A 68 9.24 0.92 -9.85
CA VAL A 68 9.83 0.74 -8.51
C VAL A 68 11.04 1.64 -8.32
N LEU A 69 11.97 1.67 -9.27
CA LEU A 69 13.17 2.51 -9.15
C LEU A 69 12.81 4.00 -9.18
N SER A 70 11.92 4.41 -10.07
CA SER A 70 11.51 5.82 -10.17
C SER A 70 10.70 6.31 -8.97
N THR A 71 10.04 5.42 -8.22
CA THR A 71 9.35 5.76 -6.97
C THR A 71 10.24 5.66 -5.74
N LEU A 72 10.96 4.55 -5.57
CA LEU A 72 11.75 4.33 -4.35
C LEU A 72 12.94 5.30 -4.24
N ILE A 73 13.65 5.59 -5.34
CA ILE A 73 14.83 6.48 -5.29
C ILE A 73 14.45 7.86 -4.73
N PRO A 74 13.45 8.58 -5.25
CA PRO A 74 13.05 9.87 -4.69
C PRO A 74 12.50 9.76 -3.26
N ILE A 75 11.78 8.68 -2.93
CA ILE A 75 11.30 8.45 -1.58
C ILE A 75 12.49 8.35 -0.61
N PHE A 76 13.54 7.60 -0.96
CA PHE A 76 14.75 7.51 -0.14
C PHE A 76 15.49 8.84 0.00
N LEU A 77 15.41 9.74 -0.98
CA LEU A 77 16.11 11.04 -0.95
C LEU A 77 15.35 12.12 -0.16
N PHE A 78 14.02 12.13 -0.25
CA PHE A 78 13.21 13.27 0.22
C PHE A 78 12.24 12.96 1.36
N SER A 79 11.97 11.68 1.66
CA SER A 79 11.00 11.31 2.68
C SER A 79 11.56 11.37 4.09
N ASP A 80 10.65 11.52 5.05
CA ASP A 80 10.98 11.48 6.47
C ASP A 80 10.84 10.06 7.01
N PHE A 81 11.98 9.40 7.22
CA PHE A 81 12.01 8.02 7.75
C PHE A 81 11.58 7.90 9.21
N LYS A 82 11.36 9.00 9.93
CA LYS A 82 10.78 8.97 11.26
C LYS A 82 9.28 8.69 11.22
N ASN A 83 8.65 8.91 10.05
CA ASN A 83 7.23 8.65 9.89
C ASN A 83 6.99 7.16 9.64
N ILE A 84 6.32 6.49 10.58
CA ILE A 84 6.01 5.05 10.51
C ILE A 84 5.20 4.68 9.26
N TYR A 85 4.30 5.55 8.79
CA TYR A 85 3.51 5.29 7.59
C TYR A 85 4.39 5.19 6.34
N ILE A 86 5.43 6.03 6.24
CA ILE A 86 6.39 5.97 5.14
C ILE A 86 7.19 4.66 5.20
N LEU A 87 7.66 4.27 6.39
CA LEU A 87 8.37 3.00 6.57
C LEU A 87 7.52 1.80 6.16
N VAL A 88 6.26 1.74 6.59
CA VAL A 88 5.32 0.67 6.22
C VAL A 88 5.11 0.62 4.71
N LEU A 89 4.94 1.78 4.05
CA LEU A 89 4.78 1.86 2.60
C LEU A 89 6.04 1.39 1.86
N ILE A 90 7.23 1.78 2.31
CA ILE A 90 8.50 1.33 1.72
C ILE A 90 8.65 -0.19 1.85
N ILE A 91 8.45 -0.73 3.06
CA ILE A 91 8.54 -2.18 3.32
C ILE A 91 7.55 -2.94 2.44
N THR A 92 6.31 -2.47 2.37
CA THR A 92 5.27 -3.07 1.51
C THR A 92 5.67 -3.05 0.04
N THR A 93 6.17 -1.92 -0.45
CA THR A 93 6.59 -1.76 -1.84
C THR A 93 7.76 -2.69 -2.17
N ILE A 94 8.79 -2.75 -1.30
CA ILE A 94 9.94 -3.63 -1.51
C ILE A 94 9.51 -5.11 -1.47
N TRP A 95 8.67 -5.49 -0.51
CA TRP A 95 8.17 -6.86 -0.38
C TRP A 95 7.44 -7.31 -1.64
N LEU A 96 6.46 -6.53 -2.09
CA LEU A 96 5.70 -6.85 -3.30
C LEU A 96 6.58 -6.84 -4.55
N THR A 97 7.58 -5.96 -4.61
CA THR A 97 8.57 -5.92 -5.69
C THR A 97 9.38 -7.20 -5.76
N ILE A 98 9.85 -7.72 -4.62
CA ILE A 98 10.61 -8.96 -4.57
C ILE A 98 9.78 -10.13 -5.10
N PHE A 99 8.53 -10.28 -4.64
CA PHE A 99 7.65 -11.33 -5.12
C PHE A 99 7.32 -11.19 -6.62
N GLY A 100 7.01 -9.98 -7.07
CA GLY A 100 6.77 -9.71 -8.49
C GLY A 100 8.00 -9.99 -9.36
N PHE A 101 9.18 -9.57 -8.90
CA PHE A 101 10.43 -9.84 -9.59
C PHE A 101 10.73 -11.33 -9.68
N ILE A 102 10.54 -12.10 -8.62
CA ILE A 102 10.74 -13.57 -8.62
C ILE A 102 9.76 -14.24 -9.60
N ASP A 103 8.48 -13.81 -9.59
CA ASP A 103 7.47 -14.34 -10.51
C ASP A 103 7.88 -14.14 -11.97
N ASP A 104 8.27 -12.92 -12.32
CA ASP A 104 8.69 -12.56 -13.67
C ASP A 104 10.03 -13.22 -14.04
N TYR A 105 10.97 -13.30 -13.09
CA TYR A 105 12.25 -13.99 -13.30
C TYR A 105 12.05 -15.48 -13.67
N ILE A 106 11.14 -16.17 -12.96
CA ILE A 106 10.81 -17.58 -13.26
C ILE A 106 10.20 -17.71 -14.65
N LYS A 107 9.32 -16.79 -15.03
CA LYS A 107 8.67 -16.79 -16.35
C LYS A 107 9.68 -16.59 -17.49
N VAL A 108 10.57 -15.62 -17.34
CA VAL A 108 11.52 -15.22 -18.39
C VAL A 108 12.71 -16.16 -18.45
N PHE A 109 13.46 -16.29 -17.35
CA PHE A 109 14.74 -16.98 -17.35
C PHE A 109 14.61 -18.50 -17.20
N LYS A 110 13.62 -18.99 -16.44
CA LYS A 110 13.35 -20.43 -16.32
C LYS A 110 12.36 -20.92 -17.37
N LYS A 111 11.88 -20.05 -18.27
CA LYS A 111 10.90 -20.36 -19.32
C LYS A 111 9.64 -21.09 -18.80
N ASN A 112 9.31 -20.87 -17.53
CA ASN A 112 8.14 -21.44 -16.91
C ASN A 112 6.98 -20.43 -16.96
N LYS A 113 6.07 -20.59 -17.91
CA LYS A 113 4.93 -19.69 -18.14
C LYS A 113 4.01 -19.54 -16.92
N ALA A 114 4.01 -20.51 -15.98
CA ALA A 114 3.18 -20.44 -14.77
C ALA A 114 3.74 -19.43 -13.75
N GLY A 115 5.04 -19.11 -13.79
CA GLY A 115 5.69 -18.24 -12.83
C GLY A 115 5.78 -18.86 -11.44
N LEU A 116 5.68 -18.03 -10.42
CA LEU A 116 5.64 -18.45 -9.02
C LEU A 116 4.34 -19.20 -8.72
N SER A 117 4.40 -20.32 -8.01
CA SER A 117 3.19 -21.08 -7.71
C SER A 117 2.21 -20.28 -6.85
N GLY A 118 0.89 -20.49 -7.04
CA GLY A 118 -0.16 -19.76 -6.34
C GLY A 118 -0.02 -19.83 -4.81
N LYS A 119 0.41 -20.97 -4.27
CA LYS A 119 0.63 -21.14 -2.82
C LYS A 119 1.70 -20.17 -2.28
N PHE A 120 2.80 -19.96 -3.00
CA PHE A 120 3.83 -19.01 -2.59
C PHE A 120 3.37 -17.56 -2.72
N LYS A 121 2.53 -17.23 -3.72
CA LYS A 121 1.93 -15.90 -3.84
C LYS A 121 1.03 -15.60 -2.64
N ILE A 122 0.13 -16.51 -2.31
CA ILE A 122 -0.76 -16.39 -1.13
C ILE A 122 0.06 -16.29 0.15
N PHE A 123 1.07 -17.13 0.32
CA PHE A 123 1.96 -17.06 1.49
C PHE A 123 2.63 -15.68 1.62
N GLY A 124 3.15 -15.14 0.53
CA GLY A 124 3.77 -13.80 0.52
C GLY A 124 2.79 -12.70 0.88
N GLN A 125 1.55 -12.77 0.40
CA GLN A 125 0.49 -11.81 0.71
C GLN A 125 0.05 -11.91 2.17
N VAL A 126 -0.19 -13.11 2.69
CA VAL A 126 -0.55 -13.35 4.10
C VAL A 126 0.56 -12.85 5.03
N ALA A 127 1.81 -13.17 4.74
CA ALA A 127 2.95 -12.73 5.55
C ALA A 127 3.05 -11.20 5.58
N LEU A 128 2.90 -10.53 4.43
CA LEU A 128 2.90 -9.06 4.37
C LEU A 128 1.74 -8.47 5.15
N ALA A 129 0.53 -9.00 4.96
CA ALA A 129 -0.66 -8.54 5.65
C ALA A 129 -0.56 -8.67 7.18
N LEU A 130 0.03 -9.77 7.66
CA LEU A 130 0.33 -9.97 9.08
C LEU A 130 1.34 -8.92 9.58
N ILE A 131 2.45 -8.71 8.87
CA ILE A 131 3.45 -7.71 9.27
C ILE A 131 2.82 -6.32 9.36
N VAL A 132 2.12 -5.88 8.31
CA VAL A 132 1.48 -4.56 8.26
C VAL A 132 0.39 -4.44 9.33
N GLY A 133 -0.46 -5.45 9.48
CA GLY A 133 -1.53 -5.48 10.47
C GLY A 133 -1.00 -5.39 11.90
N LEU A 134 0.06 -6.14 12.22
CA LEU A 134 0.70 -6.10 13.54
C LEU A 134 1.38 -4.73 13.79
N VAL A 135 2.06 -4.16 12.80
CA VAL A 135 2.64 -2.81 12.94
C VAL A 135 1.55 -1.79 13.22
N ILE A 136 0.42 -1.81 12.49
CA ILE A 136 -0.70 -0.89 12.71
C ILE A 136 -1.27 -1.01 14.12
N VAL A 137 -1.39 -2.23 14.64
CA VAL A 137 -1.98 -2.46 15.96
C VAL A 137 -1.04 -2.08 17.10
N PHE A 138 0.23 -2.49 17.01
CA PHE A 138 1.15 -2.39 18.14
C PHE A 138 2.00 -1.12 18.15
N ASN A 139 2.16 -0.43 17.02
CA ASN A 139 2.93 0.81 17.00
C ASN A 139 2.13 1.97 17.61
N ASP A 140 2.76 2.70 18.54
CA ASP A 140 2.11 3.81 19.28
C ASP A 140 2.00 5.10 18.47
N ASP A 141 2.82 5.26 17.45
CA ASP A 141 2.78 6.44 16.56
C ASP A 141 1.60 6.40 15.59
N ILE A 142 0.96 5.22 15.44
CA ILE A 142 -0.21 5.06 14.59
C ILE A 142 -1.46 5.41 15.37
N THR A 143 -1.93 6.64 15.17
CA THR A 143 -3.08 7.21 15.86
C THR A 143 -4.04 7.86 14.88
N ILE A 144 -5.31 7.93 15.23
CA ILE A 144 -6.33 8.63 14.44
C ILE A 144 -7.05 9.68 15.29
N LYS A 145 -7.51 10.75 14.63
CA LYS A 145 -8.42 11.71 15.24
C LYS A 145 -9.85 11.23 15.06
N GLU A 146 -10.51 10.88 16.14
CA GLU A 146 -11.91 10.43 16.11
C GLU A 146 -12.85 11.58 15.80
N LYS A 147 -13.87 11.31 14.98
CA LYS A 147 -14.96 12.25 14.73
C LYS A 147 -15.91 12.28 15.93
N GLN A 148 -16.08 13.43 16.53
CA GLN A 148 -17.04 13.65 17.60
C GLN A 148 -18.18 14.51 17.07
N ARG A 149 -19.42 14.10 17.36
CA ARG A 149 -20.60 14.89 17.04
C ARG A 149 -20.97 15.73 18.26
N VAL A 150 -20.76 17.02 18.15
CA VAL A 150 -21.14 17.98 19.19
C VAL A 150 -22.45 18.66 18.79
N LYS A 151 -23.47 18.58 19.64
CA LYS A 151 -24.69 19.35 19.48
C LYS A 151 -24.43 20.75 19.98
N ILE A 152 -24.75 21.75 19.19
CA ILE A 152 -24.74 23.15 19.63
C ILE A 152 -26.12 23.42 20.21
N ASP A 153 -26.14 23.88 21.45
CA ASP A 153 -27.28 23.95 22.37
C ASP A 153 -28.46 24.82 21.88
N ASP A 154 -28.33 25.59 20.82
CA ASP A 154 -29.35 26.58 20.45
C ASP A 154 -30.04 26.33 19.08
N GLN A 155 -29.66 25.37 18.28
CA GLN A 155 -30.23 25.23 16.93
C GLN A 155 -30.38 23.79 16.41
N ASP A 156 -30.45 22.75 17.21
CA ASP A 156 -30.54 21.34 16.72
C ASP A 156 -29.49 20.97 15.62
N LYS A 157 -28.45 21.80 15.48
CA LYS A 157 -27.35 21.59 14.53
C LYS A 157 -26.27 20.73 15.17
N THR A 158 -26.02 19.59 14.54
CA THR A 158 -24.90 18.73 14.91
C THR A 158 -23.69 19.08 14.04
N ILE A 159 -22.60 19.51 14.64
CA ILE A 159 -21.31 19.68 13.95
C ILE A 159 -20.41 18.50 14.24
N VAL A 160 -19.61 18.13 13.23
CA VAL A 160 -18.58 17.11 13.36
C VAL A 160 -17.28 17.81 13.72
N VAL A 161 -16.77 17.54 14.91
CA VAL A 161 -15.48 18.04 15.39
C VAL A 161 -14.52 16.86 15.49
N PHE A 162 -13.27 17.06 15.14
CA PHE A 162 -12.25 16.04 15.37
C PHE A 162 -11.71 16.16 16.80
N SER A 163 -11.41 15.02 17.44
CA SER A 163 -10.79 15.00 18.76
C SER A 163 -9.50 15.82 18.78
N GLU A 164 -9.28 16.60 19.83
CA GLU A 164 -8.07 17.43 19.96
C GLU A 164 -6.80 16.59 20.02
N SER A 165 -6.84 15.46 20.71
CA SER A 165 -5.72 14.53 20.81
C SER A 165 -5.93 13.30 19.91
N PRO A 166 -4.92 12.89 19.14
CA PRO A 166 -4.96 11.64 18.41
C PRO A 166 -4.96 10.45 19.37
N LYS A 167 -5.77 9.43 19.10
CA LYS A 167 -5.90 8.24 19.94
C LYS A 167 -5.76 6.97 19.12
N LYS A 168 -5.32 5.88 19.74
CA LYS A 168 -5.47 4.56 19.16
C LYS A 168 -6.95 4.22 19.06
N SER A 169 -7.41 3.84 17.90
CA SER A 169 -8.80 3.50 17.67
C SER A 169 -8.92 2.12 17.02
N SER A 170 -9.91 1.37 17.46
CA SER A 170 -10.32 0.09 16.88
C SER A 170 -11.33 0.25 15.74
N LYS A 171 -11.43 1.46 15.18
CA LYS A 171 -12.40 1.79 14.14
C LYS A 171 -11.74 1.90 12.79
N THR A 172 -12.43 1.42 11.76
CA THR A 172 -12.02 1.60 10.35
C THR A 172 -13.12 2.32 9.60
N THR A 173 -12.75 3.20 8.67
CA THR A 173 -13.71 3.86 7.79
C THR A 173 -14.15 2.88 6.71
N ILE A 174 -15.45 2.52 6.73
CA ILE A 174 -16.06 1.66 5.71
C ILE A 174 -17.19 2.45 5.03
N PRO A 175 -17.16 2.59 3.69
CA PRO A 175 -18.25 3.21 2.97
C PRO A 175 -19.55 2.40 3.17
N PHE A 176 -20.69 3.06 3.13
CA PHE A 176 -22.05 2.50 3.26
C PHE A 176 -22.50 2.12 4.69
N PHE A 177 -21.65 2.19 5.70
CA PHE A 177 -22.06 2.05 7.09
C PHE A 177 -22.57 3.38 7.68
N LYS A 178 -23.49 3.29 8.66
CA LYS A 178 -23.95 4.46 9.41
C LYS A 178 -22.75 5.12 10.08
N ASN A 179 -22.52 6.40 9.83
CA ASN A 179 -21.34 7.18 10.26
C ASN A 179 -20.02 6.88 9.48
N ASN A 180 -20.03 5.99 8.49
CA ASN A 180 -18.85 5.53 7.77
C ASN A 180 -17.74 4.96 8.70
N GLU A 181 -18.11 4.42 9.84
CA GLU A 181 -17.20 3.84 10.82
C GLU A 181 -17.65 2.42 11.19
N PHE A 182 -16.70 1.52 11.24
CA PHE A 182 -16.88 0.17 11.74
C PHE A 182 -15.95 -0.05 12.94
N ASP A 183 -16.53 -0.36 14.10
CA ASP A 183 -15.79 -0.61 15.33
C ASP A 183 -15.68 -2.12 15.58
N TYR A 184 -14.45 -2.63 15.50
CA TYR A 184 -14.15 -4.05 15.73
C TYR A 184 -14.49 -4.51 17.16
N LYS A 185 -14.41 -3.60 18.14
CA LYS A 185 -14.80 -3.88 19.52
C LYS A 185 -16.28 -4.20 19.65
N SER A 186 -17.13 -3.58 18.85
CA SER A 186 -18.56 -3.88 18.88
C SER A 186 -18.87 -5.31 18.45
N LEU A 187 -18.10 -5.86 17.51
CA LEU A 187 -18.27 -7.22 17.03
C LEU A 187 -17.75 -8.25 18.05
N THR A 188 -16.59 -7.98 18.65
CA THR A 188 -16.05 -8.87 19.69
C THR A 188 -16.89 -8.85 20.97
N ARG A 189 -17.49 -7.71 21.31
CA ARG A 189 -18.42 -7.60 22.44
C ARG A 189 -19.70 -8.42 22.26
N TRP A 190 -20.15 -8.59 21.00
CA TRP A 190 -21.30 -9.46 20.71
C TRP A 190 -20.99 -10.95 21.00
N ILE A 191 -19.73 -11.37 20.93
CA ILE A 191 -19.30 -12.72 21.27
C ILE A 191 -19.18 -12.89 22.80
N GLY A 192 -18.76 -11.84 23.50
CA GLY A 192 -18.62 -11.78 24.95
C GLY A 192 -17.79 -10.60 25.40
N ASN A 193 -18.13 -10.03 26.56
CA ASN A 193 -17.43 -8.83 27.07
C ASN A 193 -15.94 -9.02 27.28
N ASP A 194 -15.51 -10.25 27.61
CA ASP A 194 -14.10 -10.58 27.80
C ASP A 194 -13.28 -10.54 26.52
N PHE A 195 -13.95 -10.61 25.34
CA PHE A 195 -13.31 -10.60 24.05
C PHE A 195 -13.03 -9.22 23.47
N GLU A 196 -13.41 -8.14 24.15
CA GLU A 196 -13.15 -6.76 23.68
C GLU A 196 -11.64 -6.49 23.49
N ASN A 197 -10.80 -7.05 24.35
CA ASN A 197 -9.35 -6.89 24.28
C ASN A 197 -8.71 -7.62 23.08
N TYR A 198 -9.43 -8.51 22.43
CA TYR A 198 -8.98 -9.27 21.26
C TYR A 198 -9.47 -8.70 19.93
N ALA A 199 -10.09 -7.53 19.94
CA ALA A 199 -10.59 -6.84 18.73
C ALA A 199 -9.49 -6.62 17.68
N TRP A 200 -8.24 -6.48 18.10
CA TRP A 200 -7.08 -6.35 17.22
C TRP A 200 -6.84 -7.62 16.37
N ILE A 201 -7.11 -8.82 16.90
CA ILE A 201 -6.98 -10.07 16.14
C ILE A 201 -7.97 -10.06 14.96
N LEU A 202 -9.21 -9.66 15.21
CA LEU A 202 -10.22 -9.55 14.18
C LEU A 202 -9.82 -8.53 13.10
N PHE A 203 -9.26 -7.38 13.52
CA PHE A 203 -8.73 -6.38 12.58
C PHE A 203 -7.64 -6.98 11.69
N VAL A 204 -6.64 -7.67 12.28
CA VAL A 204 -5.55 -8.30 11.52
C VAL A 204 -6.08 -9.37 10.56
N LEU A 205 -7.03 -10.20 11.00
CA LEU A 205 -7.66 -11.20 10.12
C LEU A 205 -8.38 -10.57 8.93
N ILE A 206 -9.08 -9.45 9.14
CA ILE A 206 -9.73 -8.71 8.05
C ILE A 206 -8.69 -8.11 7.10
N VAL A 207 -7.60 -7.55 7.61
CA VAL A 207 -6.50 -7.06 6.77
C VAL A 207 -5.92 -8.20 5.93
N VAL A 208 -5.68 -9.37 6.53
CA VAL A 208 -5.20 -10.55 5.80
C VAL A 208 -6.21 -10.94 4.71
N PHE A 209 -7.50 -11.00 5.02
CA PHE A 209 -8.54 -11.37 4.07
C PHE A 209 -8.65 -10.39 2.89
N ILE A 210 -8.48 -9.08 3.14
CA ILE A 210 -8.56 -8.04 2.08
C ILE A 210 -7.32 -8.10 1.17
N VAL A 211 -6.15 -8.41 1.72
CA VAL A 211 -4.87 -8.40 0.98
C VAL A 211 -4.67 -9.69 0.19
N THR A 212 -5.27 -10.82 0.62
CA THR A 212 -5.11 -12.14 -0.01
C THR A 212 -6.19 -12.42 -1.04
#